data_721bb44e4b04b9c2b66c79cc8781550e
#
_entry.id   721bb44e4b04b9c2b66c79cc8781550e
#
_cell.length_a   1.000
_cell.length_b   1.000
_cell.length_c   1.000
_cell.angle_alpha   90.00
_cell.angle_beta   90.00
_cell.angle_gamma   90.00
#
_symmetry.space_group_name_H-M   'P 1'
#
loop_
_entity.id
_entity.type
_entity.pdbx_description
1 polymer ?
#
loop_
_entity_poly.entity_id
_entity_poly.type
_entity_poly.pdbx_seq_one_letter_code
_entity_poly.pdbx_strand_id
1 'polypeptide(L)'
;MQTSLRRFSLVLALLLAAALSVHAASKALPRSTPEAQGISSAAIRAYVEAADQTIHTMHSFMLVRHGHVVAEGWWKPEAAEKPHVMWSLSKSFDATAVGLAVAEGKLNLDDPVLKFFAAEAPTDPSEHLKAMRVRDLLSMSGGHDTEPKFSFETGPSVREFLAHPVMHKPGTWFRYNTPGSYMLSAIVTKATGKTMLEYLQPRLFEPLGIEGATWAKSAEGYSLGGYGLSIRTEDIAKFGQLYLQQGKWNGRQVLPEKWVEAATSKQVENDKAPSGKNPDWRQGYGFQFWRCQNNAFRGDGRDGQICLVLPEHDAVIAITAQTGNMQGQLDLVWAKLLPAFQAKALPADAAAHEQLKRTLGSLVAHPAPAKK
;
A
#
# COMPACT_ATOMS: atom_id res chain seq x y z
N MET A 1 -33.05 19.88 -53.97
CA MET A 1 -33.17 19.51 -52.50
C MET A 1 -32.39 18.28 -52.07
N GLN A 2 -31.67 17.57 -52.93
CA GLN A 2 -30.93 16.33 -52.56
C GLN A 2 -29.41 16.53 -52.23
N THR A 3 -28.84 17.70 -52.46
CA THR A 3 -27.40 17.97 -52.23
C THR A 3 -27.06 18.52 -50.84
N SER A 4 -28.04 19.02 -50.09
CA SER A 4 -27.82 19.55 -48.74
C SER A 4 -27.83 18.46 -47.63
N LEU A 5 -28.55 17.36 -47.80
CA LEU A 5 -28.62 16.27 -46.81
C LEU A 5 -27.32 15.43 -46.74
N ARG A 6 -26.59 15.29 -47.87
CA ARG A 6 -25.33 14.51 -47.88
C ARG A 6 -24.16 15.22 -47.16
N ARG A 7 -24.16 16.58 -47.12
CA ARG A 7 -23.12 17.34 -46.41
C ARG A 7 -23.32 17.35 -44.89
N PHE A 8 -24.56 17.29 -44.41
CA PHE A 8 -24.86 17.20 -42.99
C PHE A 8 -24.48 15.84 -42.39
N SER A 9 -24.68 14.75 -43.13
CA SER A 9 -24.31 13.39 -42.65
C SER A 9 -22.82 13.16 -42.58
N LEU A 10 -21.99 13.80 -43.42
CA LEU A 10 -20.54 13.67 -43.38
C LEU A 10 -19.92 14.47 -42.21
N VAL A 11 -20.45 15.62 -41.86
CA VAL A 11 -19.99 16.44 -40.76
C VAL A 11 -20.35 15.79 -39.41
N LEU A 12 -21.53 15.16 -39.31
CA LEU A 12 -21.94 14.45 -38.09
C LEU A 12 -21.10 13.18 -37.85
N ALA A 13 -20.72 12.46 -38.92
CA ALA A 13 -19.86 11.28 -38.85
C ALA A 13 -18.42 11.64 -38.48
N LEU A 14 -17.89 12.79 -38.89
CA LEU A 14 -16.57 13.29 -38.51
C LEU A 14 -16.52 13.80 -37.04
N LEU A 15 -17.63 14.36 -36.53
CA LEU A 15 -17.73 14.78 -35.12
C LEU A 15 -17.90 13.59 -34.15
N LEU A 16 -18.55 12.51 -34.59
CA LEU A 16 -18.60 11.26 -33.77
C LEU A 16 -17.28 10.49 -33.75
N ALA A 17 -16.47 10.57 -34.82
CA ALA A 17 -15.16 9.92 -34.85
C ALA A 17 -14.12 10.62 -34.00
N ALA A 18 -14.29 11.91 -33.69
CA ALA A 18 -13.38 12.65 -32.78
C ALA A 18 -13.63 12.39 -31.30
N ALA A 19 -14.74 11.75 -30.92
CA ALA A 19 -15.11 11.53 -29.50
C ALA A 19 -14.67 10.17 -28.94
N LEU A 20 -13.98 9.33 -29.71
CA LEU A 20 -13.57 7.97 -29.28
C LEU A 20 -12.05 7.76 -29.26
N SER A 21 -11.28 8.81 -29.11
CA SER A 21 -9.91 8.63 -28.59
C SER A 21 -9.98 8.36 -27.09
N VAL A 22 -10.52 7.20 -26.71
CA VAL A 22 -10.19 6.59 -25.43
C VAL A 22 -8.69 6.31 -25.52
N HIS A 23 -7.87 7.24 -25.05
CA HIS A 23 -6.48 6.94 -24.75
C HIS A 23 -6.55 5.77 -23.77
N ALA A 24 -6.16 4.59 -24.24
CA ALA A 24 -5.82 3.51 -23.33
C ALA A 24 -4.76 4.11 -22.39
N ALA A 25 -5.18 4.42 -21.15
CA ALA A 25 -4.25 4.97 -20.16
C ALA A 25 -3.05 4.04 -20.10
N SER A 26 -1.86 4.59 -20.21
CA SER A 26 -0.63 3.79 -20.09
C SER A 26 -0.71 2.97 -18.82
N LYS A 27 -0.52 1.66 -18.92
CA LYS A 27 -0.50 0.77 -17.75
C LYS A 27 0.68 1.07 -16.83
N ALA A 28 1.71 1.75 -17.33
CA ALA A 28 2.90 2.15 -16.60
C ALA A 28 2.82 3.63 -16.17
N LEU A 29 3.45 3.97 -15.03
CA LEU A 29 3.66 5.36 -14.65
C LEU A 29 4.55 6.07 -15.70
N PRO A 30 4.36 7.37 -15.96
CA PRO A 30 5.27 8.11 -16.83
C PRO A 30 6.66 8.22 -16.20
N ARG A 31 7.71 8.28 -17.03
CA ARG A 31 9.10 8.45 -16.61
C ARG A 31 9.56 9.88 -16.92
N SER A 32 10.45 10.40 -16.06
CA SER A 32 11.08 11.73 -16.23
C SER A 32 12.51 11.70 -15.73
N THR A 33 13.32 12.70 -16.11
CA THR A 33 14.61 12.89 -15.47
C THR A 33 14.43 13.42 -14.05
N PRO A 34 15.29 13.03 -13.10
CA PRO A 34 15.24 13.52 -11.71
C PRO A 34 15.24 15.04 -11.63
N GLU A 35 16.12 15.71 -12.38
CA GLU A 35 16.31 17.15 -12.39
C GLU A 35 15.01 17.87 -12.82
N ALA A 36 14.33 17.38 -13.84
CA ALA A 36 13.05 17.94 -14.30
C ALA A 36 11.95 17.86 -13.19
N GLN A 37 12.10 16.96 -12.27
CA GLN A 37 11.18 16.78 -11.14
C GLN A 37 11.77 17.32 -9.81
N GLY A 38 12.81 18.16 -9.87
CA GLY A 38 13.34 18.86 -8.71
C GLY A 38 14.10 18.00 -7.70
N ILE A 39 14.76 16.93 -8.16
CA ILE A 39 15.74 16.19 -7.36
C ILE A 39 16.95 15.87 -8.22
N SER A 40 18.17 15.96 -7.66
CA SER A 40 19.36 15.68 -8.46
C SER A 40 19.63 14.19 -8.63
N SER A 41 20.05 13.80 -9.83
CA SER A 41 20.54 12.44 -10.11
C SER A 41 21.66 12.02 -9.17
N ALA A 42 22.53 12.94 -8.79
CA ALA A 42 23.62 12.70 -7.84
C ALA A 42 23.11 12.32 -6.43
N ALA A 43 22.06 12.99 -5.93
CA ALA A 43 21.46 12.67 -4.63
C ALA A 43 20.80 11.29 -4.62
N ILE A 44 20.06 10.96 -5.69
CA ILE A 44 19.46 9.63 -5.83
C ILE A 44 20.55 8.56 -5.90
N ARG A 45 21.62 8.80 -6.66
CA ARG A 45 22.76 7.88 -6.73
C ARG A 45 23.40 7.66 -5.36
N ALA A 46 23.63 8.73 -4.59
CA ALA A 46 24.18 8.64 -3.24
C ALA A 46 23.28 7.85 -2.28
N TYR A 47 21.94 7.94 -2.44
CA TYR A 47 21.00 7.10 -1.72
C TYR A 47 21.12 5.62 -2.12
N VAL A 48 21.13 5.33 -3.41
CA VAL A 48 21.20 3.95 -3.93
C VAL A 48 22.51 3.28 -3.51
N GLU A 49 23.64 3.98 -3.63
CA GLU A 49 24.96 3.47 -3.21
C GLU A 49 25.00 3.21 -1.70
N ALA A 50 24.41 4.10 -0.88
CA ALA A 50 24.33 3.90 0.56
C ALA A 50 23.41 2.72 0.91
N ALA A 51 22.26 2.58 0.23
CA ALA A 51 21.35 1.45 0.42
C ALA A 51 22.01 0.12 0.07
N ASP A 52 22.73 0.06 -1.07
CA ASP A 52 23.46 -1.11 -1.52
C ASP A 52 24.53 -1.55 -0.50
N GLN A 53 25.20 -0.59 0.14
CA GLN A 53 26.26 -0.85 1.11
C GLN A 53 25.75 -1.22 2.51
N THR A 54 24.61 -0.66 2.96
CA THR A 54 24.20 -0.72 4.37
C THR A 54 22.93 -1.52 4.61
N ILE A 55 22.09 -1.71 3.58
CA ILE A 55 20.87 -2.52 3.68
C ILE A 55 21.11 -3.84 2.93
N HIS A 56 21.38 -4.88 3.70
CA HIS A 56 21.57 -6.19 3.09
C HIS A 56 20.31 -6.66 2.39
N THR A 57 20.49 -7.28 1.25
CA THR A 57 19.44 -7.93 0.45
C THR A 57 18.31 -6.97 0.03
N MET A 58 18.70 -5.80 -0.55
CA MET A 58 17.77 -4.99 -1.31
C MET A 58 17.33 -5.75 -2.57
N HIS A 59 16.04 -5.64 -2.93
CA HIS A 59 15.49 -6.28 -4.12
C HIS A 59 15.09 -5.26 -5.18
N SER A 60 14.39 -4.20 -4.79
CA SER A 60 13.99 -3.14 -5.70
C SER A 60 13.85 -1.78 -5.01
N PHE A 61 13.96 -0.74 -5.82
CA PHE A 61 13.70 0.64 -5.43
C PHE A 61 13.04 1.36 -6.59
N MET A 62 11.99 2.14 -6.30
CA MET A 62 11.38 3.05 -7.25
C MET A 62 11.01 4.36 -6.53
N LEU A 63 11.43 5.49 -7.11
CA LEU A 63 11.07 6.84 -6.67
C LEU A 63 10.15 7.48 -7.69
N VAL A 64 8.96 7.85 -7.23
CA VAL A 64 7.99 8.64 -8.00
C VAL A 64 7.97 10.05 -7.44
N ARG A 65 7.98 11.04 -8.30
CA ARG A 65 7.82 12.44 -7.97
C ARG A 65 6.94 13.17 -8.97
N HIS A 66 5.99 13.99 -8.48
CA HIS A 66 4.99 14.68 -9.32
C HIS A 66 4.32 13.70 -10.31
N GLY A 67 4.04 12.48 -9.87
CA GLY A 67 3.45 11.42 -10.68
C GLY A 67 4.37 10.76 -11.72
N HIS A 68 5.67 11.09 -11.76
CA HIS A 68 6.65 10.51 -12.68
C HIS A 68 7.67 9.64 -11.94
N VAL A 69 7.97 8.47 -12.46
CA VAL A 69 9.13 7.69 -12.01
C VAL A 69 10.40 8.44 -12.43
N VAL A 70 11.21 8.82 -11.44
CA VAL A 70 12.47 9.54 -11.63
C VAL A 70 13.69 8.65 -11.42
N ALA A 71 13.54 7.51 -10.73
CA ALA A 71 14.55 6.48 -10.60
C ALA A 71 13.87 5.14 -10.29
N GLU A 72 14.44 4.09 -10.87
CA GLU A 72 14.01 2.71 -10.62
C GLU A 72 15.20 1.76 -10.77
N GLY A 73 15.31 0.77 -9.90
CA GLY A 73 16.39 -0.21 -9.93
C GLY A 73 16.03 -1.51 -9.25
N TRP A 74 16.59 -2.60 -9.76
CA TRP A 74 16.42 -3.95 -9.24
C TRP A 74 17.77 -4.57 -8.97
N TRP A 75 17.95 -5.12 -7.80
CA TRP A 75 19.13 -5.89 -7.43
C TRP A 75 19.00 -7.30 -8.01
N LYS A 76 19.82 -7.63 -9.00
CA LYS A 76 19.79 -8.96 -9.63
C LYS A 76 19.89 -10.07 -8.58
N PRO A 77 19.08 -11.16 -8.67
CA PRO A 77 18.29 -11.60 -9.83
C PRO A 77 16.88 -11.01 -9.91
N GLU A 78 16.53 -9.99 -9.12
CA GLU A 78 15.23 -9.34 -9.21
C GLU A 78 15.08 -8.50 -10.49
N ALA A 79 13.83 -8.34 -10.94
CA ALA A 79 13.50 -7.66 -12.20
C ALA A 79 12.12 -6.99 -12.11
N ALA A 80 11.85 -6.03 -13.01
CA ALA A 80 10.64 -5.23 -13.01
C ALA A 80 9.35 -6.04 -13.13
N GLU A 81 9.39 -7.14 -13.86
CA GLU A 81 8.25 -8.01 -14.16
C GLU A 81 7.94 -8.99 -13.04
N LYS A 82 8.89 -9.21 -12.13
CA LYS A 82 8.72 -10.17 -11.04
C LYS A 82 7.81 -9.62 -9.95
N PRO A 83 6.69 -10.30 -9.62
CA PRO A 83 5.93 -9.96 -8.43
C PRO A 83 6.73 -10.35 -7.18
N HIS A 84 6.60 -9.54 -6.14
CA HIS A 84 7.20 -9.77 -4.83
C HIS A 84 6.12 -9.97 -3.78
N VAL A 85 6.37 -10.82 -2.78
CA VAL A 85 5.45 -11.01 -1.65
C VAL A 85 5.44 -9.76 -0.77
N MET A 86 4.28 -9.17 -0.59
CA MET A 86 4.12 -7.90 0.15
C MET A 86 4.16 -8.05 1.66
N TRP A 87 4.07 -9.27 2.18
CA TRP A 87 3.91 -9.47 3.62
C TRP A 87 2.83 -8.55 4.20
N SER A 88 3.10 -7.87 5.31
CA SER A 88 2.12 -7.00 5.97
C SER A 88 1.74 -5.73 5.19
N LEU A 89 2.45 -5.36 4.12
CA LEU A 89 1.99 -4.30 3.21
C LEU A 89 0.63 -4.67 2.57
N SER A 90 0.30 -5.96 2.50
CA SER A 90 -1.04 -6.44 2.11
C SER A 90 -2.16 -5.81 2.92
N LYS A 91 -1.91 -5.46 4.19
CA LYS A 91 -2.88 -4.84 5.10
C LYS A 91 -3.43 -3.51 4.59
N SER A 92 -2.58 -2.71 3.93
CA SER A 92 -3.01 -1.44 3.35
C SER A 92 -3.97 -1.65 2.18
N PHE A 93 -3.78 -2.70 1.40
CA PHE A 93 -4.73 -3.12 0.34
C PHE A 93 -6.01 -3.70 0.93
N ASP A 94 -5.89 -4.49 2.00
CA ASP A 94 -7.02 -5.03 2.76
C ASP A 94 -7.91 -3.89 3.30
N ALA A 95 -7.33 -2.89 3.96
CA ALA A 95 -8.04 -1.70 4.40
C ALA A 95 -8.69 -0.94 3.23
N THR A 96 -8.02 -0.86 2.08
CA THR A 96 -8.58 -0.22 0.87
C THR A 96 -9.86 -0.91 0.41
N ALA A 97 -9.92 -2.25 0.47
CA ALA A 97 -11.15 -2.99 0.17
C ALA A 97 -12.26 -2.68 1.16
N VAL A 98 -11.95 -2.55 2.45
CA VAL A 98 -12.92 -2.10 3.46
C VAL A 98 -13.46 -0.70 3.11
N GLY A 99 -12.57 0.24 2.74
CA GLY A 99 -12.96 1.59 2.35
C GLY A 99 -13.89 1.64 1.15
N LEU A 100 -13.62 0.82 0.14
CA LEU A 100 -14.50 0.67 -1.02
C LEU A 100 -15.85 0.06 -0.64
N ALA A 101 -15.85 -0.96 0.23
CA ALA A 101 -17.08 -1.59 0.69
C ALA A 101 -17.94 -0.63 1.55
N VAL A 102 -17.31 0.23 2.34
CA VAL A 102 -18.01 1.32 3.07
C VAL A 102 -18.60 2.32 2.09
N ALA A 103 -17.85 2.74 1.09
CA ALA A 103 -18.33 3.68 0.07
C ALA A 103 -19.51 3.12 -0.75
N GLU A 104 -19.56 1.81 -0.96
CA GLU A 104 -20.66 1.11 -1.62
C GLU A 104 -21.84 0.79 -0.68
N GLY A 105 -21.77 1.18 0.60
CA GLY A 105 -22.81 0.90 1.59
C GLY A 105 -22.96 -0.58 1.95
N LYS A 106 -21.92 -1.40 1.70
CA LYS A 106 -21.94 -2.84 2.00
C LYS A 106 -21.68 -3.14 3.49
N LEU A 107 -20.95 -2.26 4.16
CA LEU A 107 -20.65 -2.30 5.59
C LEU A 107 -20.39 -0.88 6.11
N ASN A 108 -20.39 -0.71 7.44
CA ASN A 108 -20.05 0.54 8.11
C ASN A 108 -18.85 0.35 9.03
N LEU A 109 -18.09 1.41 9.25
CA LEU A 109 -16.95 1.40 10.18
C LEU A 109 -17.36 1.07 11.61
N ASP A 110 -18.58 1.44 11.99
CA ASP A 110 -19.14 1.22 13.33
C ASP A 110 -19.94 -0.09 13.46
N ASP A 111 -19.99 -0.90 12.40
CA ASP A 111 -20.60 -2.22 12.50
C ASP A 111 -19.85 -3.09 13.51
N PRO A 112 -20.55 -3.73 14.47
CA PRO A 112 -19.94 -4.72 15.35
C PRO A 112 -19.38 -5.90 14.55
N VAL A 113 -18.19 -6.36 14.90
CA VAL A 113 -17.56 -7.53 14.25
C VAL A 113 -18.47 -8.75 14.30
N LEU A 114 -19.14 -8.98 15.42
CA LEU A 114 -20.08 -10.11 15.62
C LEU A 114 -21.27 -10.08 14.66
N LYS A 115 -21.64 -8.92 14.09
CA LYS A 115 -22.70 -8.82 13.06
C LYS A 115 -22.43 -9.77 11.88
N PHE A 116 -21.17 -9.99 11.53
CA PHE A 116 -20.76 -10.81 10.38
C PHE A 116 -20.54 -12.28 10.71
N PHE A 117 -20.42 -12.61 11.99
CA PHE A 117 -19.98 -13.94 12.46
C PHE A 117 -20.82 -14.50 13.59
N ALA A 118 -22.14 -14.35 13.51
CA ALA A 118 -23.05 -14.81 14.55
C ALA A 118 -22.96 -16.33 14.83
N ALA A 119 -22.67 -17.14 13.79
CA ALA A 119 -22.54 -18.59 13.92
C ALA A 119 -21.18 -19.02 14.50
N GLU A 120 -20.16 -18.19 14.38
CA GLU A 120 -18.80 -18.42 14.86
C GLU A 120 -18.57 -17.80 16.25
N ALA A 121 -19.50 -16.97 16.74
CA ALA A 121 -19.41 -16.27 18.02
C ALA A 121 -19.38 -17.25 19.20
N PRO A 122 -18.62 -16.97 20.28
CA PRO A 122 -18.74 -17.69 21.55
C PRO A 122 -20.19 -17.64 22.10
N THR A 123 -20.57 -18.65 22.86
CA THR A 123 -21.92 -18.71 23.48
C THR A 123 -22.18 -17.51 24.40
N ASP A 124 -21.16 -17.05 25.12
CA ASP A 124 -21.22 -15.86 26.00
C ASP A 124 -20.06 -14.90 25.65
N PRO A 125 -20.23 -14.05 24.62
CA PRO A 125 -19.20 -13.10 24.25
C PRO A 125 -19.07 -11.98 25.28
N SER A 126 -17.81 -11.63 25.63
CA SER A 126 -17.54 -10.53 26.57
C SER A 126 -18.10 -9.19 26.06
N GLU A 127 -18.33 -8.24 26.96
CA GLU A 127 -18.80 -6.89 26.59
C GLU A 127 -17.82 -6.18 25.66
N HIS A 128 -16.53 -6.40 25.83
CA HIS A 128 -15.51 -5.87 24.91
C HIS A 128 -15.62 -6.49 23.50
N LEU A 129 -15.83 -7.81 23.40
CA LEU A 129 -16.02 -8.46 22.11
C LEU A 129 -17.30 -7.98 21.42
N LYS A 130 -18.40 -7.82 22.16
CA LYS A 130 -19.66 -7.24 21.66
C LYS A 130 -19.47 -5.82 21.12
N ALA A 131 -18.61 -5.04 21.77
CA ALA A 131 -18.32 -3.64 21.41
C ALA A 131 -17.27 -3.47 20.31
N MET A 132 -16.55 -4.55 19.90
CA MET A 132 -15.51 -4.49 18.88
C MET A 132 -16.12 -4.20 17.50
N ARG A 133 -15.64 -3.16 16.82
CA ARG A 133 -16.13 -2.69 15.52
C ARG A 133 -15.11 -2.89 14.42
N VAL A 134 -15.53 -2.76 13.18
CA VAL A 134 -14.68 -2.79 12.00
C VAL A 134 -13.53 -1.78 12.10
N ARG A 135 -13.81 -0.54 12.54
CA ARG A 135 -12.76 0.50 12.73
C ARG A 135 -11.71 0.13 13.76
N ASP A 136 -12.06 -0.64 14.78
CA ASP A 136 -11.14 -1.05 15.83
C ASP A 136 -10.15 -2.11 15.31
N LEU A 137 -10.57 -2.95 14.37
CA LEU A 137 -9.68 -3.87 13.64
C LEU A 137 -8.76 -3.10 12.68
N LEU A 138 -9.30 -2.13 11.92
CA LEU A 138 -8.55 -1.29 10.99
C LEU A 138 -7.42 -0.53 11.69
N SER A 139 -7.67 0.01 12.87
CA SER A 139 -6.70 0.79 13.65
C SER A 139 -5.82 -0.04 14.57
N MET A 140 -5.86 -1.38 14.47
CA MET A 140 -5.10 -2.27 15.37
C MET A 140 -5.43 -2.06 16.85
N SER A 141 -6.67 -1.69 17.16
CA SER A 141 -7.14 -1.39 18.52
C SER A 141 -8.34 -2.24 18.93
N GLY A 142 -8.42 -3.48 18.46
CA GLY A 142 -9.50 -4.42 18.77
C GLY A 142 -9.59 -4.84 20.24
N GLY A 143 -8.62 -4.45 21.09
CA GLY A 143 -8.64 -4.69 22.53
C GLY A 143 -7.95 -5.97 22.97
N HIS A 144 -7.28 -6.72 22.09
CA HIS A 144 -6.46 -7.86 22.46
C HIS A 144 -5.15 -7.39 23.12
N ASP A 145 -4.76 -8.03 24.21
CA ASP A 145 -3.48 -7.79 24.86
C ASP A 145 -2.33 -8.54 24.17
N THR A 146 -2.63 -9.72 23.66
CA THR A 146 -1.72 -10.54 22.86
C THR A 146 -2.32 -10.81 21.48
N GLU A 147 -1.46 -11.04 20.50
CA GLU A 147 -1.91 -11.46 19.17
C GLU A 147 -2.44 -12.89 19.23
N PRO A 148 -3.69 -13.17 18.77
CA PRO A 148 -4.20 -14.53 18.66
C PRO A 148 -3.27 -15.41 17.81
N LYS A 149 -2.99 -16.63 18.26
CA LYS A 149 -2.10 -17.58 17.58
C LYS A 149 -2.89 -18.78 17.11
N PHE A 150 -3.03 -18.91 15.81
CA PHE A 150 -3.66 -20.08 15.17
C PHE A 150 -3.11 -20.24 13.74
N SER A 151 -3.45 -21.38 13.11
CA SER A 151 -3.05 -21.63 11.73
C SER A 151 -4.14 -21.23 10.75
N PHE A 152 -3.82 -20.34 9.83
CA PHE A 152 -4.71 -20.01 8.72
C PHE A 152 -4.86 -21.16 7.71
N GLU A 153 -3.93 -22.11 7.73
CA GLU A 153 -3.93 -23.27 6.82
C GLU A 153 -4.88 -24.37 7.26
N THR A 154 -5.12 -24.49 8.57
CA THR A 154 -5.95 -25.57 9.13
C THR A 154 -7.29 -25.07 9.68
N GLY A 155 -7.48 -23.77 9.93
CA GLY A 155 -8.71 -23.18 10.51
C GLY A 155 -9.15 -23.84 11.82
N PRO A 156 -10.27 -23.47 12.40
CA PRO A 156 -11.22 -22.39 12.06
C PRO A 156 -10.79 -21.03 12.60
N SER A 157 -10.09 -20.25 11.78
CA SER A 157 -9.39 -19.01 12.19
C SER A 157 -10.33 -17.92 12.71
N VAL A 158 -11.53 -17.77 12.13
CA VAL A 158 -12.53 -16.80 12.59
C VAL A 158 -13.00 -17.12 14.01
N ARG A 159 -13.33 -18.38 14.28
CA ARG A 159 -13.79 -18.82 15.61
C ARG A 159 -12.71 -18.65 16.67
N GLU A 160 -11.47 -18.98 16.35
CA GLU A 160 -10.32 -18.85 17.24
C GLU A 160 -10.01 -17.38 17.54
N PHE A 161 -10.15 -16.48 16.55
CA PHE A 161 -10.04 -15.04 16.79
C PHE A 161 -11.10 -14.54 17.77
N LEU A 162 -12.36 -14.92 17.56
CA LEU A 162 -13.48 -14.47 18.40
C LEU A 162 -13.44 -15.08 19.81
N ALA A 163 -12.84 -16.24 19.99
CA ALA A 163 -12.65 -16.88 21.29
C ALA A 163 -11.47 -16.30 22.09
N HIS A 164 -10.56 -15.57 21.42
CA HIS A 164 -9.39 -14.98 22.10
C HIS A 164 -9.81 -13.84 23.03
N PRO A 165 -9.28 -13.76 24.29
CA PRO A 165 -9.72 -12.76 25.26
C PRO A 165 -9.50 -11.32 24.79
N VAL A 166 -10.54 -10.49 24.86
CA VAL A 166 -10.49 -9.05 24.58
C VAL A 166 -10.37 -8.31 25.93
N MET A 167 -9.14 -7.97 26.30
CA MET A 167 -8.78 -7.48 27.63
C MET A 167 -9.00 -5.98 27.80
N HIS A 168 -8.88 -5.21 26.72
CA HIS A 168 -9.00 -3.76 26.71
C HIS A 168 -10.28 -3.32 25.97
N LYS A 169 -10.80 -2.15 26.34
CA LYS A 169 -11.90 -1.55 25.59
C LYS A 169 -11.47 -1.29 24.13
N PRO A 170 -12.19 -1.80 23.12
CA PRO A 170 -11.89 -1.54 21.73
C PRO A 170 -11.74 -0.04 21.42
N GLY A 171 -10.80 0.30 20.57
CA GLY A 171 -10.47 1.68 20.20
C GLY A 171 -9.50 2.39 21.16
N THR A 172 -9.05 1.78 22.26
CA THR A 172 -8.24 2.46 23.28
C THR A 172 -6.81 1.93 23.46
N TRP A 173 -6.53 0.72 22.93
CA TRP A 173 -5.26 0.04 23.13
C TRP A 173 -4.69 -0.45 21.79
N PHE A 174 -3.58 0.10 21.35
CA PHE A 174 -2.91 -0.36 20.14
C PHE A 174 -2.19 -1.68 20.39
N ARG A 175 -2.51 -2.67 19.59
CA ARG A 175 -1.78 -3.93 19.49
C ARG A 175 -1.73 -4.39 18.05
N TYR A 176 -0.53 -4.39 17.46
CA TYR A 176 -0.38 -4.93 16.11
C TYR A 176 -0.89 -6.37 16.07
N ASN A 177 -1.84 -6.65 15.19
CA ASN A 177 -2.64 -7.86 15.23
C ASN A 177 -2.97 -8.33 13.79
N THR A 178 -2.17 -9.26 13.27
CA THR A 178 -2.35 -9.82 11.92
C THR A 178 -3.66 -10.60 11.78
N PRO A 179 -4.10 -11.42 12.76
CA PRO A 179 -5.45 -11.99 12.80
C PRO A 179 -6.58 -10.96 12.69
N GLY A 180 -6.41 -9.77 13.26
CA GLY A 180 -7.40 -8.69 13.10
C GLY A 180 -7.57 -8.24 11.64
N SER A 181 -6.48 -8.21 10.86
CA SER A 181 -6.55 -7.92 9.42
C SER A 181 -7.19 -9.08 8.65
N TYR A 182 -6.94 -10.33 9.05
CA TYR A 182 -7.66 -11.47 8.50
C TYR A 182 -9.18 -11.36 8.71
N MET A 183 -9.61 -10.89 9.88
CA MET A 183 -11.04 -10.64 10.14
C MET A 183 -11.62 -9.57 9.22
N LEU A 184 -10.86 -8.52 8.86
CA LEU A 184 -11.30 -7.53 7.87
C LEU A 184 -11.53 -8.17 6.49
N SER A 185 -10.62 -9.04 6.06
CA SER A 185 -10.79 -9.80 4.83
C SER A 185 -12.03 -10.70 4.86
N ALA A 186 -12.25 -11.40 5.95
CA ALA A 186 -13.45 -12.23 6.14
C ALA A 186 -14.72 -11.36 6.14
N ILE A 187 -14.73 -10.20 6.79
CA ILE A 187 -15.84 -9.25 6.82
C ILE A 187 -16.18 -8.76 5.40
N VAL A 188 -15.19 -8.33 4.62
CA VAL A 188 -15.42 -7.91 3.23
C VAL A 188 -16.00 -9.07 2.42
N THR A 189 -15.49 -10.28 2.60
CA THR A 189 -16.00 -11.46 1.88
C THR A 189 -17.46 -11.76 2.27
N LYS A 190 -17.80 -11.72 3.56
CA LYS A 190 -19.19 -11.89 4.05
C LYS A 190 -20.12 -10.80 3.52
N ALA A 191 -19.67 -9.54 3.50
CA ALA A 191 -20.49 -8.40 3.08
C ALA A 191 -20.67 -8.30 1.54
N THR A 192 -19.73 -8.82 0.75
CA THR A 192 -19.70 -8.64 -0.71
C THR A 192 -19.89 -9.94 -1.51
N GLY A 193 -19.72 -11.10 -0.88
CA GLY A 193 -19.69 -12.40 -1.54
C GLY A 193 -18.44 -12.67 -2.38
N LYS A 194 -17.39 -11.83 -2.22
CA LYS A 194 -16.14 -11.90 -3.02
C LYS A 194 -14.92 -11.91 -2.10
N THR A 195 -13.91 -12.69 -2.44
CA THR A 195 -12.61 -12.61 -1.77
C THR A 195 -11.97 -11.24 -2.02
N MET A 196 -10.96 -10.85 -1.22
CA MET A 196 -10.26 -9.57 -1.39
C MET A 196 -9.75 -9.36 -2.80
N LEU A 197 -9.11 -10.38 -3.38
CA LEU A 197 -8.59 -10.29 -4.75
C LEU A 197 -9.71 -10.06 -5.76
N GLU A 198 -10.77 -10.84 -5.70
CA GLU A 198 -11.92 -10.71 -6.59
C GLU A 198 -12.65 -9.38 -6.43
N TYR A 199 -12.69 -8.86 -5.21
CA TYR A 199 -13.35 -7.59 -4.92
C TYR A 199 -12.53 -6.38 -5.40
N LEU A 200 -11.22 -6.42 -5.18
CA LEU A 200 -10.30 -5.35 -5.58
C LEU A 200 -9.99 -5.35 -7.07
N GLN A 201 -10.10 -6.49 -7.77
CA GLN A 201 -9.73 -6.61 -9.18
C GLN A 201 -10.37 -5.50 -10.04
N PRO A 202 -11.71 -5.36 -10.14
CA PRO A 202 -12.33 -4.32 -10.97
C PRO A 202 -12.32 -2.92 -10.32
N ARG A 203 -12.06 -2.81 -9.03
CA ARG A 203 -12.20 -1.56 -8.27
C ARG A 203 -10.88 -0.82 -8.06
N LEU A 204 -9.80 -1.56 -7.95
CA LEU A 204 -8.47 -1.02 -7.67
C LEU A 204 -7.44 -1.47 -8.70
N PHE A 205 -7.30 -2.79 -8.92
CA PHE A 205 -6.20 -3.32 -9.73
C PHE A 205 -6.35 -2.95 -11.21
N GLU A 206 -7.51 -3.16 -11.81
CA GLU A 206 -7.77 -2.75 -13.20
C GLU A 206 -7.64 -1.24 -13.42
N PRO A 207 -8.25 -0.36 -12.60
CA PRO A 207 -8.07 1.09 -12.75
C PRO A 207 -6.62 1.54 -12.69
N LEU A 208 -5.78 0.90 -11.83
CA LEU A 208 -4.37 1.21 -11.70
C LEU A 208 -3.49 0.48 -12.73
N GLY A 209 -4.05 -0.41 -13.54
CA GLY A 209 -3.29 -1.25 -14.46
C GLY A 209 -2.34 -2.21 -13.72
N ILE A 210 -2.77 -2.72 -12.56
CA ILE A 210 -2.08 -3.77 -11.80
C ILE A 210 -2.53 -5.12 -12.37
N GLU A 211 -1.58 -5.89 -12.89
CA GLU A 211 -1.82 -7.18 -13.53
C GLU A 211 -1.07 -8.30 -12.82
N GLY A 212 -1.68 -9.49 -12.82
CA GLY A 212 -1.04 -10.67 -12.25
C GLY A 212 -0.94 -10.67 -10.73
N ALA A 213 -1.69 -9.82 -10.03
CA ALA A 213 -1.76 -9.85 -8.58
C ALA A 213 -2.29 -11.21 -8.09
N THR A 214 -1.66 -11.76 -7.06
CA THR A 214 -2.13 -12.98 -6.38
C THR A 214 -2.28 -12.72 -4.89
N TRP A 215 -3.18 -13.46 -4.24
CA TRP A 215 -3.37 -13.37 -2.79
C TRP A 215 -3.63 -14.76 -2.20
N ALA A 216 -2.82 -15.16 -1.24
CA ALA A 216 -2.98 -16.42 -0.54
C ALA A 216 -4.31 -16.47 0.25
N LYS A 217 -4.90 -17.66 0.33
CA LYS A 217 -6.18 -17.90 1.02
C LYS A 217 -5.98 -18.81 2.25
N SER A 218 -6.86 -18.66 3.23
CA SER A 218 -6.98 -19.57 4.37
C SER A 218 -7.75 -20.84 4.00
N ALA A 219 -7.75 -21.81 4.90
CA ALA A 219 -8.60 -23.01 4.79
C ALA A 219 -10.11 -22.67 4.76
N GLU A 220 -10.51 -21.54 5.33
CA GLU A 220 -11.90 -21.03 5.30
C GLU A 220 -12.24 -20.32 3.97
N GLY A 221 -11.29 -20.22 3.03
CA GLY A 221 -11.49 -19.63 1.70
C GLY A 221 -11.35 -18.11 1.63
N TYR A 222 -11.11 -17.42 2.75
CA TYR A 222 -10.85 -15.97 2.77
C TYR A 222 -9.41 -15.68 2.33
N SER A 223 -9.17 -14.55 1.68
CA SER A 223 -7.80 -14.05 1.50
C SER A 223 -7.17 -13.78 2.87
N LEU A 224 -5.86 -13.98 3.02
CA LEU A 224 -5.20 -13.84 4.33
C LEU A 224 -5.25 -12.40 4.90
N GLY A 225 -5.62 -11.40 4.10
CA GLY A 225 -5.78 -10.00 4.54
C GLY A 225 -4.48 -9.40 5.06
N GLY A 226 -4.01 -9.88 6.18
CA GLY A 226 -2.83 -9.41 6.88
C GLY A 226 -1.49 -9.64 6.16
N TYR A 227 -1.44 -10.53 5.15
CA TYR A 227 -0.29 -10.84 4.28
C TYR A 227 -0.74 -11.65 3.07
N GLY A 228 0.20 -12.07 2.23
CA GLY A 228 -0.06 -13.02 1.14
C GLY A 228 -0.38 -12.40 -0.21
N LEU A 229 -0.48 -11.06 -0.33
CA LEU A 229 -0.54 -10.36 -1.60
C LEU A 229 0.84 -10.41 -2.26
N SER A 230 0.89 -10.65 -3.58
CA SER A 230 2.10 -10.53 -4.41
C SER A 230 1.81 -9.64 -5.60
N ILE A 231 2.62 -8.58 -5.77
CA ILE A 231 2.54 -7.57 -6.84
C ILE A 231 3.95 -7.09 -7.20
N ARG A 232 4.07 -6.35 -8.31
CA ARG A 232 5.35 -5.77 -8.76
C ARG A 232 5.68 -4.48 -8.01
N THR A 233 6.93 -4.06 -8.05
CA THR A 233 7.41 -2.80 -7.45
C THR A 233 6.65 -1.57 -7.97
N GLU A 234 6.41 -1.50 -9.27
CA GLU A 234 5.64 -0.39 -9.84
C GLU A 234 4.18 -0.37 -9.35
N ASP A 235 3.61 -1.54 -9.05
CA ASP A 235 2.25 -1.62 -8.53
C ASP A 235 2.16 -1.07 -7.10
N ILE A 236 3.24 -1.25 -6.28
CA ILE A 236 3.37 -0.59 -4.97
C ILE A 236 3.41 0.94 -5.16
N ALA A 237 4.20 1.42 -6.12
CA ALA A 237 4.33 2.85 -6.40
C ALA A 237 3.02 3.47 -6.89
N LYS A 238 2.26 2.79 -7.76
CA LYS A 238 0.92 3.20 -8.19
C LYS A 238 -0.06 3.29 -7.04
N PHE A 239 -0.02 2.32 -6.13
CA PHE A 239 -0.86 2.33 -4.93
C PHE A 239 -0.52 3.51 -4.03
N GLY A 240 0.75 3.79 -3.78
CA GLY A 240 1.19 4.96 -3.03
C GLY A 240 0.78 6.27 -3.71
N GLN A 241 0.92 6.36 -5.04
CA GLN A 241 0.52 7.53 -5.83
C GLN A 241 -0.99 7.78 -5.79
N LEU A 242 -1.82 6.73 -5.78
CA LEU A 242 -3.26 6.85 -5.59
C LEU A 242 -3.58 7.51 -4.24
N TYR A 243 -2.93 7.09 -3.16
CA TYR A 243 -3.11 7.66 -1.83
C TYR A 243 -2.57 9.11 -1.75
N LEU A 244 -1.44 9.38 -2.38
CA LEU A 244 -0.88 10.73 -2.49
C LEU A 244 -1.85 11.69 -3.20
N GLN A 245 -2.54 11.22 -4.24
CA GLN A 245 -3.52 11.98 -5.01
C GLN A 245 -4.95 11.93 -4.42
N GLN A 246 -5.08 11.67 -3.12
CA GLN A 246 -6.37 11.64 -2.42
C GLN A 246 -7.40 10.73 -3.09
N GLY A 247 -6.95 9.58 -3.57
CA GLY A 247 -7.78 8.57 -4.19
C GLY A 247 -8.15 8.83 -5.65
N LYS A 248 -7.59 9.86 -6.28
CA LYS A 248 -7.77 10.13 -7.73
C LYS A 248 -6.74 9.38 -8.56
N TRP A 249 -7.18 8.84 -9.68
CA TRP A 249 -6.33 8.18 -10.66
C TRP A 249 -6.81 8.49 -12.07
N ASN A 250 -5.94 9.04 -12.91
CA ASN A 250 -6.27 9.45 -14.28
C ASN A 250 -7.56 10.29 -14.37
N GLY A 251 -7.71 11.25 -13.45
CA GLY A 251 -8.87 12.14 -13.39
C GLY A 251 -10.13 11.54 -12.78
N ARG A 252 -10.15 10.26 -12.42
CA ARG A 252 -11.30 9.56 -11.79
C ARG A 252 -11.07 9.37 -10.31
N GLN A 253 -12.11 9.51 -9.49
CA GLN A 253 -12.08 9.14 -8.08
C GLN A 253 -12.22 7.61 -7.98
N VAL A 254 -11.13 6.92 -7.60
CA VAL A 254 -11.06 5.47 -7.39
C VAL A 254 -11.35 5.13 -5.93
N LEU A 255 -10.79 5.92 -4.99
CA LEU A 255 -11.08 5.83 -3.56
C LEU A 255 -11.70 7.15 -3.09
N PRO A 256 -12.70 7.14 -2.20
CA PRO A 256 -13.21 8.37 -1.60
C PRO A 256 -12.09 9.14 -0.90
N GLU A 257 -12.04 10.46 -1.10
CA GLU A 257 -11.06 11.34 -0.45
C GLU A 257 -11.12 11.22 1.10
N LYS A 258 -12.34 11.22 1.65
CA LYS A 258 -12.56 11.00 3.10
C LYS A 258 -12.02 9.68 3.62
N TRP A 259 -12.00 8.64 2.77
CA TRP A 259 -11.37 7.37 3.14
C TRP A 259 -9.86 7.51 3.21
N VAL A 260 -9.24 8.12 2.21
CA VAL A 260 -7.79 8.34 2.18
C VAL A 260 -7.35 9.15 3.39
N GLU A 261 -8.06 10.25 3.70
CA GLU A 261 -7.81 11.07 4.88
C GLU A 261 -7.92 10.23 6.17
N ALA A 262 -9.00 9.48 6.36
CA ALA A 262 -9.18 8.65 7.55
C ALA A 262 -8.12 7.55 7.66
N ALA A 263 -7.80 6.87 6.56
CA ALA A 263 -6.86 5.76 6.56
C ALA A 263 -5.42 6.19 6.87
N THR A 264 -5.03 7.39 6.44
CA THR A 264 -3.66 7.90 6.60
C THR A 264 -3.48 8.84 7.79
N SER A 265 -4.56 9.23 8.46
CA SER A 265 -4.54 9.99 9.72
C SER A 265 -4.31 9.09 10.92
N LYS A 266 -3.79 9.65 12.00
CA LYS A 266 -3.63 8.94 13.27
C LYS A 266 -5.00 8.63 13.90
N GLN A 267 -5.35 7.37 13.96
CA GLN A 267 -6.58 6.84 14.59
C GLN A 267 -6.33 6.37 16.03
N VAL A 268 -5.10 5.95 16.33
CA VAL A 268 -4.70 5.47 17.65
C VAL A 268 -3.25 5.83 17.93
N GLU A 269 -2.95 6.13 19.19
CA GLU A 269 -1.57 6.30 19.67
C GLU A 269 -0.88 4.94 19.79
N ASN A 270 0.40 4.89 19.42
CA ASN A 270 1.21 3.68 19.50
C ASN A 270 2.62 3.91 20.06
N ASP A 271 2.86 5.05 20.67
CA ASP A 271 4.14 5.46 21.24
C ASP A 271 4.59 4.57 22.43
N LYS A 272 3.63 3.97 23.14
CA LYS A 272 3.82 3.03 24.25
C LYS A 272 3.74 1.56 23.85
N ALA A 273 3.48 1.29 22.57
CA ALA A 273 3.30 -0.08 22.10
C ALA A 273 4.62 -0.89 22.18
N PRO A 274 4.52 -2.21 22.37
CA PRO A 274 5.70 -3.10 22.36
C PRO A 274 6.39 -3.19 21.00
N SER A 275 5.84 -2.59 19.94
CA SER A 275 6.30 -2.66 18.55
C SER A 275 7.68 -2.05 18.27
N GLY A 276 8.43 -1.74 19.31
CA GLY A 276 9.83 -1.39 19.22
C GLY A 276 10.17 0.05 19.58
N LYS A 277 11.47 0.33 19.65
CA LYS A 277 12.02 1.64 20.00
C LYS A 277 12.20 2.54 18.77
N ASN A 278 11.93 2.04 17.57
CA ASN A 278 12.18 2.72 16.33
C ASN A 278 11.21 3.90 16.14
N PRO A 279 11.71 5.10 15.83
CA PRO A 279 10.88 6.31 15.79
C PRO A 279 9.73 6.22 14.79
N ASP A 280 9.92 5.62 13.62
CA ASP A 280 8.88 5.51 12.59
C ASP A 280 7.81 4.45 12.87
N TRP A 281 7.89 3.72 13.99
CA TRP A 281 6.83 2.83 14.51
C TRP A 281 6.10 3.41 15.72
N ARG A 282 6.30 4.72 16.03
CA ARG A 282 5.78 5.38 17.24
C ARG A 282 5.08 6.71 16.95
N GLN A 283 4.76 7.01 15.68
CA GLN A 283 4.13 8.27 15.28
C GLN A 283 2.59 8.18 15.21
N GLY A 284 2.02 7.05 15.63
CA GLY A 284 0.60 6.73 15.51
C GLY A 284 0.30 5.76 14.37
N TYR A 285 -0.92 5.25 14.37
CA TYR A 285 -1.40 4.29 13.38
C TYR A 285 -2.76 4.73 12.83
N GLY A 286 -2.93 4.62 11.53
CA GLY A 286 -4.17 4.88 10.82
C GLY A 286 -5.00 3.61 10.61
N PHE A 287 -5.71 3.51 9.50
CA PHE A 287 -6.39 2.29 9.08
C PHE A 287 -5.45 1.45 8.21
N GLN A 288 -4.64 0.60 8.87
CA GLN A 288 -3.60 -0.26 8.29
C GLN A 288 -2.49 0.53 7.58
N PHE A 289 -2.21 1.75 8.07
CA PHE A 289 -1.06 2.57 7.69
C PHE A 289 -0.34 3.07 8.94
N TRP A 290 0.97 3.04 8.91
CA TRP A 290 1.84 3.67 9.90
C TRP A 290 1.99 5.15 9.61
N ARG A 291 1.86 5.99 10.64
CA ARG A 291 2.39 7.35 10.57
C ARG A 291 3.91 7.30 10.75
N CYS A 292 4.61 8.21 10.07
CA CYS A 292 6.05 8.33 10.12
C CYS A 292 6.48 9.72 10.56
N GLN A 293 7.76 9.86 10.84
CA GLN A 293 8.41 11.17 10.94
C GLN A 293 8.16 11.96 9.64
N ASN A 294 8.46 13.27 9.66
CA ASN A 294 8.37 14.15 8.48
C ASN A 294 6.98 14.16 7.82
N ASN A 295 5.93 14.07 8.62
CA ASN A 295 4.54 14.04 8.18
C ASN A 295 4.22 12.97 7.10
N ALA A 296 5.08 12.00 6.95
CA ALA A 296 4.90 10.88 6.02
C ALA A 296 3.95 9.81 6.59
N PHE A 297 3.49 8.93 5.71
CA PHE A 297 2.80 7.70 6.09
C PHE A 297 3.22 6.55 5.17
N ARG A 298 3.05 5.34 5.65
CA ARG A 298 3.44 4.17 4.88
C ARG A 298 2.57 2.94 5.16
N GLY A 299 2.46 2.05 4.16
CA GLY A 299 2.26 0.63 4.36
C GLY A 299 3.62 -0.07 4.37
N ASP A 300 3.79 -1.05 5.26
CA ASP A 300 5.02 -1.84 5.27
C ASP A 300 4.78 -3.33 5.47
N GLY A 301 5.76 -4.13 5.08
CA GLY A 301 5.75 -5.56 5.26
C GLY A 301 7.08 -6.08 5.79
N ARG A 302 7.02 -7.26 6.45
CA ARG A 302 8.18 -7.97 6.95
C ARG A 302 9.32 -7.92 5.95
N ASP A 303 10.53 -7.83 6.45
CA ASP A 303 11.78 -7.88 5.67
C ASP A 303 11.97 -6.70 4.70
N GLY A 304 11.22 -5.59 4.88
CA GLY A 304 11.50 -4.34 4.19
C GLY A 304 10.70 -4.08 2.91
N GLN A 305 9.47 -4.57 2.84
CA GLN A 305 8.51 -4.14 1.82
C GLN A 305 7.93 -2.79 2.25
N ILE A 306 8.13 -1.73 1.49
CA ILE A 306 7.75 -0.37 1.87
C ILE A 306 7.01 0.32 0.73
N CYS A 307 5.85 0.88 1.04
CA CYS A 307 5.16 1.89 0.26
C CYS A 307 5.15 3.19 1.10
N LEU A 308 6.14 4.04 0.92
CA LEU A 308 6.26 5.30 1.67
C LEU A 308 5.70 6.45 0.85
N VAL A 309 4.82 7.23 1.44
CA VAL A 309 4.21 8.42 0.83
C VAL A 309 4.67 9.67 1.57
N LEU A 310 5.16 10.64 0.82
CA LEU A 310 5.71 11.92 1.28
C LEU A 310 4.84 13.08 0.75
N PRO A 311 3.71 13.41 1.42
CA PRO A 311 2.76 14.41 0.89
C PRO A 311 3.38 15.78 0.66
N GLU A 312 4.24 16.25 1.56
CA GLU A 312 4.89 17.57 1.46
C GLU A 312 5.89 17.68 0.30
N HIS A 313 6.28 16.54 -0.27
CA HIS A 313 7.24 16.47 -1.37
C HIS A 313 6.63 15.97 -2.68
N ASP A 314 5.32 15.70 -2.71
CA ASP A 314 4.63 15.07 -3.84
C ASP A 314 5.42 13.87 -4.37
N ALA A 315 5.78 12.96 -3.45
CA ALA A 315 6.65 11.82 -3.75
C ALA A 315 6.17 10.51 -3.13
N VAL A 316 6.47 9.40 -3.80
CA VAL A 316 6.26 8.03 -3.35
C VAL A 316 7.55 7.24 -3.52
N ILE A 317 7.87 6.42 -2.53
CA ILE A 317 9.00 5.52 -2.57
C ILE A 317 8.48 4.09 -2.36
N ALA A 318 8.71 3.23 -3.35
CA ALA A 318 8.44 1.80 -3.26
C ALA A 318 9.76 1.04 -3.12
N ILE A 319 9.84 0.17 -2.10
CA ILE A 319 11.02 -0.66 -1.84
C ILE A 319 10.56 -2.10 -1.61
N THR A 320 11.32 -3.04 -2.15
CA THR A 320 11.25 -4.45 -1.72
C THR A 320 12.63 -4.93 -1.29
N ALA A 321 12.68 -5.77 -0.26
CA ALA A 321 13.94 -6.27 0.30
C ALA A 321 13.71 -7.56 1.08
N GLN A 322 14.82 -8.15 1.56
CA GLN A 322 14.83 -9.19 2.58
C GLN A 322 15.81 -8.79 3.69
N THR A 323 15.46 -7.75 4.44
CA THR A 323 16.31 -7.16 5.47
C THR A 323 15.63 -7.07 6.84
N GLY A 324 16.37 -7.32 7.91
CA GLY A 324 15.92 -6.99 9.27
C GLY A 324 16.08 -5.50 9.64
N ASN A 325 16.77 -4.70 8.79
CA ASN A 325 17.05 -3.29 9.06
C ASN A 325 16.04 -2.36 8.37
N MET A 326 14.76 -2.52 8.68
CA MET A 326 13.68 -1.72 8.09
C MET A 326 13.76 -0.23 8.50
N GLN A 327 14.19 0.07 9.73
CA GLN A 327 14.40 1.47 10.14
C GLN A 327 15.53 2.10 9.34
N GLY A 328 16.62 1.39 9.08
CA GLY A 328 17.72 1.89 8.26
C GLY A 328 17.31 2.26 6.84
N GLN A 329 16.33 1.55 6.25
CA GLN A 329 15.77 1.95 4.94
C GLN A 329 15.11 3.34 5.02
N LEU A 330 14.34 3.62 6.08
CA LEU A 330 13.70 4.91 6.30
C LEU A 330 14.73 6.00 6.65
N ASP A 331 15.70 5.69 7.52
CA ASP A 331 16.77 6.61 7.90
C ASP A 331 17.56 7.10 6.68
N LEU A 332 17.82 6.23 5.71
CA LEU A 332 18.47 6.60 4.44
C LEU A 332 17.59 7.55 3.62
N VAL A 333 16.29 7.33 3.58
CA VAL A 333 15.36 8.27 2.92
C VAL A 333 15.43 9.63 3.60
N TRP A 334 15.34 9.67 4.94
CA TRP A 334 15.40 10.91 5.72
C TRP A 334 16.73 11.64 5.55
N ALA A 335 17.82 10.92 5.51
CA ALA A 335 19.15 11.51 5.44
C ALA A 335 19.59 11.91 4.02
N LYS A 336 19.15 11.20 2.96
CA LYS A 336 19.68 11.36 1.60
C LYS A 336 18.68 11.91 0.60
N LEU A 337 17.43 11.45 0.63
CA LEU A 337 16.43 11.86 -0.36
C LEU A 337 15.64 13.07 0.12
N LEU A 338 15.20 13.07 1.38
CA LEU A 338 14.34 14.15 1.90
C LEU A 338 14.96 15.55 1.74
N PRO A 339 16.23 15.80 2.12
CA PRO A 339 16.86 17.12 1.96
C PRO A 339 17.18 17.48 0.50
N ALA A 340 17.13 16.51 -0.42
CA ALA A 340 17.45 16.72 -1.82
C ALA A 340 16.26 17.19 -2.68
N PHE A 341 15.03 17.08 -2.16
CA PHE A 341 13.84 17.54 -2.87
C PHE A 341 13.78 19.08 -2.93
N GLN A 342 13.62 19.62 -4.13
CA GLN A 342 13.47 21.03 -4.39
C GLN A 342 12.08 21.33 -4.96
N ALA A 343 11.54 22.51 -4.66
CA ALA A 343 10.20 22.90 -5.12
C ALA A 343 10.13 23.15 -6.64
N LYS A 344 11.29 23.39 -7.28
CA LYS A 344 11.38 23.71 -8.71
C LYS A 344 12.28 22.70 -9.41
N ALA A 345 12.08 22.54 -10.71
CA ALA A 345 13.00 21.81 -11.55
C ALA A 345 14.44 22.34 -11.42
N LEU A 346 15.40 21.45 -11.46
CA LEU A 346 16.82 21.75 -11.47
C LEU A 346 17.32 21.88 -12.91
N PRO A 347 18.43 22.56 -13.14
CA PRO A 347 19.15 22.50 -14.42
C PRO A 347 19.47 21.04 -14.77
N ALA A 348 19.33 20.67 -16.04
CA ALA A 348 19.63 19.33 -16.50
C ALA A 348 21.11 19.00 -16.27
N ASP A 349 21.39 17.82 -15.72
CA ASP A 349 22.74 17.27 -15.55
C ASP A 349 22.82 15.89 -16.21
N ALA A 350 23.09 15.88 -17.51
CA ALA A 350 23.16 14.66 -18.29
C ALA A 350 24.27 13.71 -17.81
N ALA A 351 25.40 14.25 -17.30
CA ALA A 351 26.51 13.44 -16.81
C ALA A 351 26.14 12.71 -15.52
N ALA A 352 25.54 13.40 -14.55
CA ALA A 352 25.04 12.79 -13.30
C ALA A 352 23.91 11.79 -13.59
N HIS A 353 23.01 12.10 -14.52
CA HIS A 353 21.92 11.20 -14.90
C HIS A 353 22.45 9.89 -15.51
N GLU A 354 23.43 9.95 -16.42
CA GLU A 354 24.06 8.76 -16.99
C GLU A 354 24.85 7.95 -15.92
N GLN A 355 25.44 8.62 -14.93
CA GLN A 355 26.07 7.93 -13.80
C GLN A 355 25.03 7.19 -12.95
N LEU A 356 23.90 7.84 -12.65
CA LEU A 356 22.78 7.21 -11.93
C LEU A 356 22.28 5.97 -12.67
N LYS A 357 22.04 6.06 -13.99
CA LYS A 357 21.61 4.92 -14.81
C LYS A 357 22.59 3.76 -14.75
N ARG A 358 23.90 4.04 -14.83
CA ARG A 358 24.94 3.00 -14.71
C ARG A 358 24.88 2.33 -13.34
N THR A 359 24.79 3.11 -12.26
CA THR A 359 24.66 2.57 -10.90
C THR A 359 23.41 1.67 -10.79
N LEU A 360 22.24 2.15 -11.21
CA LEU A 360 20.99 1.38 -11.16
C LEU A 360 21.06 0.09 -12.01
N GLY A 361 21.73 0.12 -13.17
CA GLY A 361 21.87 -1.03 -14.06
C GLY A 361 22.87 -2.10 -13.58
N SER A 362 23.74 -1.76 -12.63
CA SER A 362 24.79 -2.65 -12.09
C SER A 362 24.42 -3.33 -10.76
N LEU A 363 23.26 -3.05 -10.19
CA LEU A 363 22.85 -3.56 -8.88
C LEU A 363 22.75 -5.09 -8.84
N VAL A 364 23.34 -5.69 -7.80
CA VAL A 364 23.31 -7.13 -7.52
C VAL A 364 23.01 -7.33 -6.03
N ALA A 365 22.10 -8.23 -5.72
CA ALA A 365 21.73 -8.49 -4.32
C ALA A 365 22.91 -9.10 -3.55
N HIS A 366 23.21 -8.52 -2.39
CA HIS A 366 24.20 -9.02 -1.46
C HIS A 366 23.46 -9.77 -0.34
N PRO A 367 23.65 -11.09 -0.20
CA PRO A 367 23.01 -11.84 0.88
C PRO A 367 23.49 -11.31 2.22
N ALA A 368 22.58 -11.36 3.22
CA ALA A 368 22.97 -11.04 4.58
C ALA A 368 24.15 -11.92 5.03
N PRO A 369 25.12 -11.37 5.79
CA PRO A 369 26.19 -12.17 6.33
C PRO A 369 25.61 -13.32 7.15
N ALA A 370 26.17 -14.52 7.03
CA ALA A 370 25.73 -15.66 7.81
C ALA A 370 25.76 -15.28 9.29
N LYS A 371 24.67 -15.57 10.01
CA LYS A 371 24.65 -15.39 11.47
C LYS A 371 25.76 -16.25 12.05
N LYS A 372 26.74 -15.60 12.67
CA LYS A 372 27.77 -16.26 13.48
C LYS A 372 27.16 -16.87 14.73
#